data_d5f31370fd572547c691df03770f22b6
#
_entry.id   d5f31370fd572547c691df03770f22b6
#
_cell.length_a   1.000
_cell.length_b   1.000
_cell.length_c   1.000
_cell.angle_alpha   90.00
_cell.angle_beta   90.00
_cell.angle_gamma   90.00
#
_symmetry.space_group_name_H-M   'P 1'
#
loop_
_entity.id
_entity.type
_entity.pdbx_description
1 polymer ?
#
loop_
_entity_poly.entity_id
_entity_poly.type
_entity_poly.pdbx_seq_one_letter_code
_entity_poly.pdbx_strand_id
1 'polypeptide(L)'
;MRFAAPLLLIVAAAPLAGCGAAHDPALNEQQAAAAQNRAPDRDKVMADRWSGIFTNPAAVVAAANDFGFKAEGYRASGKGYAATGKVTWPEKPNGIAVESVFEATGPAADRIETVRFTFDVKHDAKPGERARDSYGYVRRIVLGFLSRFEVGPGDTINGALQRRESAKDVQHGVSIVVDANPISGGNAKDRHITVTFTRVGASAPANQTQGK
;
A
#
# COMPACT_ATOMS: atom_id res chain seq x y z
N MET A 1 -20.57 -38.87 -47.75
CA MET A 1 -21.66 -39.39 -46.93
C MET A 1 -22.19 -38.26 -46.06
N ARG A 2 -23.42 -37.85 -46.34
CA ARG A 2 -24.11 -36.74 -45.63
C ARG A 2 -24.96 -37.33 -44.52
N PHE A 3 -24.82 -36.87 -43.28
CA PHE A 3 -25.82 -37.09 -42.23
C PHE A 3 -26.32 -35.75 -41.72
N ALA A 4 -27.59 -35.50 -42.02
CA ALA A 4 -28.40 -34.43 -41.46
C ALA A 4 -29.03 -34.92 -40.15
N ALA A 5 -29.00 -34.12 -39.09
CA ALA A 5 -29.75 -34.35 -37.88
C ALA A 5 -30.75 -33.19 -37.66
N PRO A 6 -32.00 -33.51 -37.31
CA PRO A 6 -33.08 -32.54 -37.23
C PRO A 6 -33.08 -31.74 -35.94
N LEU A 7 -33.41 -30.45 -36.08
CA LEU A 7 -33.63 -29.46 -35.05
C LEU A 7 -35.02 -29.71 -34.40
N LEU A 8 -35.03 -30.03 -33.11
CA LEU A 8 -36.26 -30.16 -32.36
C LEU A 8 -36.56 -28.84 -31.62
N LEU A 9 -37.54 -28.10 -32.10
CA LEU A 9 -38.03 -26.85 -31.50
C LEU A 9 -39.06 -27.23 -30.42
N ILE A 10 -38.72 -27.05 -29.13
CA ILE A 10 -39.70 -27.17 -28.05
C ILE A 10 -40.16 -25.78 -27.66
N VAL A 11 -41.37 -25.43 -28.05
CA VAL A 11 -42.10 -24.26 -27.58
C VAL A 11 -42.72 -24.58 -26.22
N ALA A 12 -42.21 -24.00 -25.16
CA ALA A 12 -42.84 -24.08 -23.85
C ALA A 12 -43.73 -22.86 -23.64
N ALA A 13 -45.03 -23.08 -23.62
CA ALA A 13 -46.02 -22.12 -23.25
C ALA A 13 -45.99 -21.84 -21.75
N ALA A 14 -45.79 -20.58 -21.34
CA ALA A 14 -45.91 -20.16 -19.95
C ALA A 14 -47.39 -19.85 -19.63
N PRO A 15 -47.95 -20.41 -18.53
CA PRO A 15 -49.22 -19.92 -18.00
C PRO A 15 -48.96 -18.67 -17.13
N LEU A 16 -49.58 -17.55 -17.51
CA LEU A 16 -49.84 -16.41 -16.65
C LEU A 16 -50.90 -16.81 -15.61
N ALA A 17 -50.49 -16.96 -14.37
CA ALA A 17 -51.40 -17.11 -13.25
C ALA A 17 -51.02 -16.15 -12.11
N GLY A 18 -51.81 -15.13 -11.92
CA GLY A 18 -52.43 -14.75 -10.66
C GLY A 18 -51.58 -14.17 -9.55
N CYS A 19 -51.71 -12.86 -9.32
CA CYS A 19 -51.42 -12.15 -8.09
C CYS A 19 -51.96 -12.88 -6.86
N GLY A 20 -51.06 -13.21 -5.94
CA GLY A 20 -51.34 -13.58 -4.56
C GLY A 20 -50.03 -13.52 -3.83
N ALA A 21 -49.76 -12.40 -3.14
CA ALA A 21 -48.56 -12.26 -2.32
C ALA A 21 -48.73 -13.16 -1.06
N ALA A 22 -48.52 -14.45 -1.22
CA ALA A 22 -48.26 -15.34 -0.12
C ALA A 22 -46.81 -15.10 0.29
N HIS A 23 -46.60 -14.54 1.47
CA HIS A 23 -45.31 -14.48 2.11
C HIS A 23 -44.89 -15.94 2.39
N ASP A 24 -44.04 -16.49 1.52
CA ASP A 24 -43.49 -17.83 1.70
C ASP A 24 -42.31 -17.72 2.65
N PRO A 25 -42.41 -18.19 3.92
CA PRO A 25 -41.31 -18.11 4.88
C PRO A 25 -40.05 -18.85 4.42
N ALA A 26 -40.20 -19.87 3.56
CA ALA A 26 -39.06 -20.61 3.02
C ALA A 26 -38.22 -19.76 2.03
N LEU A 27 -38.82 -18.82 1.30
CA LEU A 27 -38.09 -17.87 0.45
C LEU A 27 -37.30 -16.87 1.27
N ASN A 28 -37.80 -16.45 2.43
CA ASN A 28 -37.07 -15.57 3.35
C ASN A 28 -35.86 -16.26 3.97
N GLU A 29 -35.97 -17.53 4.34
CA GLU A 29 -34.85 -18.31 4.89
C GLU A 29 -33.78 -18.57 3.82
N GLN A 30 -34.17 -18.88 2.59
CA GLN A 30 -33.22 -19.03 1.47
C GLN A 30 -32.52 -17.72 1.11
N GLN A 31 -33.22 -16.60 1.15
CA GLN A 31 -32.61 -15.26 0.92
C GLN A 31 -31.71 -14.87 2.09
N ALA A 32 -32.05 -15.18 3.32
CA ALA A 32 -31.20 -14.93 4.48
C ALA A 32 -29.94 -15.81 4.46
N ALA A 33 -30.07 -17.10 4.09
CA ALA A 33 -28.92 -17.99 3.92
C ALA A 33 -28.02 -17.56 2.74
N ALA A 34 -28.59 -17.08 1.63
CA ALA A 34 -27.82 -16.53 0.50
C ALA A 34 -27.14 -15.20 0.86
N ALA A 35 -27.72 -14.39 1.75
CA ALA A 35 -27.09 -13.18 2.26
C ALA A 35 -25.92 -13.48 3.22
N GLN A 36 -26.03 -14.54 4.02
CA GLN A 36 -24.94 -15.02 4.89
C GLN A 36 -23.78 -15.63 4.12
N ASN A 37 -24.02 -16.22 2.95
CA ASN A 37 -23.01 -16.80 2.06
C ASN A 37 -22.46 -15.82 1.02
N ARG A 38 -22.81 -14.53 1.09
CA ARG A 38 -22.22 -13.54 0.20
C ARG A 38 -20.73 -13.45 0.48
N ALA A 39 -19.92 -13.67 -0.57
CA ALA A 39 -18.49 -13.40 -0.49
C ALA A 39 -18.27 -11.99 0.09
N PRO A 40 -17.33 -11.82 1.04
CA PRO A 40 -17.09 -10.53 1.66
C PRO A 40 -16.84 -9.48 0.57
N ASP A 41 -17.40 -8.29 0.79
CA ASP A 41 -17.21 -7.15 -0.10
C ASP A 41 -15.70 -6.87 -0.19
N ARG A 42 -15.13 -7.07 -1.37
CA ARG A 42 -13.67 -6.93 -1.60
C ARG A 42 -13.18 -5.53 -1.28
N ASP A 43 -13.98 -4.51 -1.58
CA ASP A 43 -13.59 -3.13 -1.32
C ASP A 43 -13.55 -2.86 0.19
N LYS A 44 -14.53 -3.38 0.94
CA LYS A 44 -14.53 -3.29 2.40
C LYS A 44 -13.33 -4.03 3.01
N VAL A 45 -13.04 -5.25 2.56
CA VAL A 45 -11.88 -6.02 3.03
C VAL A 45 -10.58 -5.25 2.78
N MET A 46 -10.42 -4.66 1.60
CA MET A 46 -9.23 -3.87 1.28
C MET A 46 -9.16 -2.59 2.11
N ALA A 47 -10.27 -1.90 2.34
CA ALA A 47 -10.31 -0.71 3.21
C ALA A 47 -9.94 -1.06 4.66
N ASP A 48 -10.42 -2.19 5.20
CA ASP A 48 -10.08 -2.67 6.53
C ASP A 48 -8.58 -3.00 6.67
N ARG A 49 -7.99 -3.64 5.65
CA ARG A 49 -6.54 -3.93 5.59
C ARG A 49 -5.71 -2.65 5.56
N TRP A 50 -6.05 -1.70 4.71
CA TRP A 50 -5.39 -0.40 4.69
C TRP A 50 -5.54 0.35 6.02
N SER A 51 -6.71 0.29 6.64
CA SER A 51 -6.93 0.86 7.98
C SER A 51 -6.00 0.25 9.04
N GLY A 52 -5.67 -1.03 8.93
CA GLY A 52 -4.75 -1.74 9.82
C GLY A 52 -3.38 -1.09 9.95
N ILE A 53 -2.87 -0.45 8.89
CA ILE A 53 -1.61 0.31 8.92
C ILE A 53 -1.70 1.50 9.87
N PHE A 54 -2.88 2.10 10.04
CA PHE A 54 -3.05 3.32 10.84
C PHE A 54 -3.57 3.06 12.26
N THR A 55 -4.07 1.86 12.53
CA THR A 55 -4.67 1.48 13.81
C THR A 55 -3.84 0.47 14.61
N ASN A 56 -2.71 0.02 14.08
CA ASN A 56 -1.82 -0.92 14.76
C ASN A 56 -0.35 -0.46 14.70
N PRO A 57 0.05 0.54 15.51
CA PRO A 57 1.41 1.06 15.51
C PRO A 57 2.48 0.00 15.78
N ALA A 58 2.20 -0.98 16.64
CA ALA A 58 3.16 -2.04 16.94
C ALA A 58 3.46 -2.92 15.71
N ALA A 59 2.42 -3.26 14.94
CA ALA A 59 2.59 -4.02 13.70
C ALA A 59 3.35 -3.21 12.63
N VAL A 60 3.13 -1.90 12.55
CA VAL A 60 3.84 -1.01 11.63
C VAL A 60 5.32 -0.93 11.96
N VAL A 61 5.68 -0.77 13.22
CA VAL A 61 7.08 -0.77 13.67
C VAL A 61 7.72 -2.13 13.43
N ALA A 62 7.05 -3.23 13.74
CA ALA A 62 7.55 -4.58 13.47
C ALA A 62 7.79 -4.80 11.97
N ALA A 63 6.84 -4.43 11.12
CA ALA A 63 6.97 -4.55 9.66
C ALA A 63 8.16 -3.73 9.12
N ALA A 64 8.43 -2.54 9.64
CA ALA A 64 9.60 -1.75 9.26
C ALA A 64 10.90 -2.44 9.75
N ASN A 65 10.90 -2.99 10.95
CA ASN A 65 12.08 -3.66 11.53
C ASN A 65 12.46 -4.95 10.78
N ASP A 66 11.51 -5.63 10.12
CA ASP A 66 11.78 -6.76 9.22
C ASP A 66 12.71 -6.37 8.04
N PHE A 67 12.78 -5.08 7.71
CA PHE A 67 13.69 -4.52 6.71
C PHE A 67 14.94 -3.86 7.31
N GLY A 68 15.16 -4.05 8.61
CA GLY A 68 16.38 -3.62 9.29
C GLY A 68 16.39 -2.17 9.78
N PHE A 69 15.26 -1.48 9.81
CA PHE A 69 15.19 -0.07 10.23
C PHE A 69 15.56 0.15 11.71
N LYS A 70 15.44 -0.86 12.55
CA LYS A 70 15.74 -0.78 14.00
C LYS A 70 14.98 0.35 14.68
N ALA A 71 13.72 0.55 14.25
CA ALA A 71 12.85 1.54 14.86
C ALA A 71 12.54 1.13 16.30
N GLU A 72 12.65 2.10 17.21
CA GLU A 72 12.13 1.94 18.56
C GLU A 72 10.61 1.97 18.54
N GLY A 73 9.96 1.55 19.63
CA GLY A 73 8.50 1.51 19.70
C GLY A 73 7.85 2.87 19.42
N TYR A 74 6.60 2.83 18.94
CA TYR A 74 5.78 4.01 18.75
C TYR A 74 5.43 4.62 20.09
N ARG A 75 5.93 5.83 20.37
CA ARG A 75 5.87 6.46 21.70
C ARG A 75 5.62 7.96 21.62
N ALA A 76 5.28 8.56 22.76
CA ALA A 76 5.08 10.00 22.85
C ALA A 76 6.31 10.77 22.35
N SER A 77 6.07 11.75 21.47
CA SER A 77 7.10 12.58 20.83
C SER A 77 6.51 13.97 20.55
N GLY A 78 7.01 15.00 21.23
CA GLY A 78 6.47 16.35 21.09
C GLY A 78 4.99 16.41 21.46
N LYS A 79 4.13 16.87 20.54
CA LYS A 79 2.68 16.99 20.72
C LYS A 79 1.89 15.74 20.26
N GLY A 80 2.57 14.66 19.89
CA GLY A 80 1.93 13.45 19.38
C GLY A 80 2.73 12.19 19.72
N TYR A 81 2.71 11.24 18.81
CA TYR A 81 3.42 9.96 18.91
C TYR A 81 4.22 9.72 17.65
N ALA A 82 5.38 9.10 17.78
CA ALA A 82 6.24 8.77 16.66
C ALA A 82 7.04 7.48 16.89
N ALA A 83 7.42 6.85 15.79
CA ALA A 83 8.49 5.88 15.72
C ALA A 83 9.40 6.26 14.54
N THR A 84 10.71 6.14 14.73
CA THR A 84 11.71 6.44 13.70
C THR A 84 12.78 5.35 13.71
N GLY A 85 13.20 4.94 12.53
CA GLY A 85 14.29 3.99 12.36
C GLY A 85 15.13 4.29 11.13
N LYS A 86 16.36 3.79 11.11
CA LYS A 86 17.32 4.02 10.01
C LYS A 86 18.00 2.73 9.60
N VAL A 87 18.30 2.62 8.32
CA VAL A 87 19.11 1.53 7.77
C VAL A 87 19.91 2.03 6.57
N THR A 88 21.14 1.55 6.43
CA THR A 88 21.97 1.79 5.23
C THR A 88 22.17 0.48 4.49
N TRP A 89 21.89 0.47 3.20
CA TRP A 89 22.06 -0.68 2.33
C TRP A 89 23.02 -0.34 1.17
N PRO A 90 23.93 -1.25 0.82
CA PRO A 90 24.33 -2.42 1.60
C PRO A 90 25.09 -2.00 2.86
N GLU A 91 25.14 -2.86 3.88
CA GLU A 91 25.89 -2.59 5.11
C GLU A 91 27.38 -2.31 4.83
N LYS A 92 27.93 -2.91 3.77
CA LYS A 92 29.26 -2.62 3.22
C LYS A 92 29.09 -2.08 1.81
N PRO A 93 29.30 -0.78 1.60
CA PRO A 93 29.05 -0.14 0.31
C PRO A 93 30.00 -0.68 -0.78
N ASN A 94 29.40 -1.24 -1.84
CA ASN A 94 30.10 -1.62 -3.08
C ASN A 94 29.62 -0.67 -4.20
N GLY A 95 29.96 0.61 -4.11
CA GLY A 95 29.69 1.59 -5.16
C GLY A 95 28.30 2.25 -5.17
N ILE A 96 27.27 1.69 -4.48
CA ILE A 96 25.98 2.34 -4.30
C ILE A 96 25.52 2.16 -2.87
N ALA A 97 25.29 3.25 -2.18
CA ALA A 97 24.68 3.28 -0.85
C ALA A 97 23.24 3.79 -0.94
N VAL A 98 22.34 3.16 -0.19
CA VAL A 98 20.98 3.66 0.03
C VAL A 98 20.82 3.91 1.52
N GLU A 99 20.82 5.17 1.92
CA GLU A 99 20.46 5.56 3.27
C GLU A 99 18.93 5.62 3.35
N SER A 100 18.35 4.93 4.30
CA SER A 100 16.91 4.82 4.42
C SER A 100 16.44 5.21 5.80
N VAL A 101 15.35 5.98 5.86
CA VAL A 101 14.69 6.39 7.10
C VAL A 101 13.24 5.95 7.04
N PHE A 102 12.77 5.38 8.11
CA PHE A 102 11.36 5.09 8.37
C PHE A 102 10.85 6.04 9.45
N GLU A 103 9.66 6.57 9.24
CA GLU A 103 8.92 7.38 10.23
C GLU A 103 7.45 6.97 10.24
N ALA A 104 6.89 6.83 11.43
CA ALA A 104 5.46 6.74 11.64
C ALA A 104 5.05 7.81 12.65
N THR A 105 4.05 8.62 12.34
CA THR A 105 3.59 9.72 13.21
C THR A 105 2.08 9.73 13.34
N GLY A 106 1.58 10.23 14.47
CA GLY A 106 0.15 10.39 14.70
C GLY A 106 -0.17 11.07 16.04
N PRO A 107 -1.46 11.33 16.30
CA PRO A 107 -1.88 12.12 17.47
C PRO A 107 -2.02 11.30 18.75
N ALA A 108 -2.14 9.96 18.67
CA ALA A 108 -2.43 9.10 19.81
C ALA A 108 -1.60 7.81 19.78
N ALA A 109 -1.47 7.15 20.92
CA ALA A 109 -0.66 5.94 21.09
C ALA A 109 -1.12 4.74 20.23
N ASP A 110 -2.40 4.71 19.88
CA ASP A 110 -3.08 3.66 19.12
C ASP A 110 -3.38 4.08 17.67
N ARG A 111 -2.95 5.30 17.25
CA ARG A 111 -3.32 5.85 15.95
C ARG A 111 -2.15 6.53 15.25
N ILE A 112 -1.80 5.99 14.11
CA ILE A 112 -0.90 6.60 13.12
C ILE A 112 -1.74 7.43 12.14
N GLU A 113 -1.23 8.57 11.68
CA GLU A 113 -1.78 9.36 10.58
C GLU A 113 -0.89 9.31 9.33
N THR A 114 0.42 9.20 9.55
CA THR A 114 1.38 9.18 8.44
C THR A 114 2.43 8.12 8.66
N VAL A 115 2.70 7.33 7.62
CA VAL A 115 3.88 6.46 7.50
C VAL A 115 4.71 6.96 6.35
N ARG A 116 6.02 7.17 6.58
CA ARG A 116 6.94 7.69 5.58
C ARG A 116 8.20 6.83 5.51
N PHE A 117 8.62 6.57 4.28
CA PHE A 117 9.96 6.04 3.97
C PHE A 117 10.70 7.07 3.16
N THR A 118 11.93 7.37 3.55
CA THR A 118 12.84 8.25 2.82
C THR A 118 14.09 7.47 2.44
N PHE A 119 14.53 7.61 1.20
CA PHE A 119 15.68 6.91 0.65
C PHE A 119 16.60 7.91 -0.06
N ASP A 120 17.84 7.99 0.38
CA ASP A 120 18.92 8.71 -0.32
C ASP A 120 19.75 7.69 -1.11
N VAL A 121 19.49 7.63 -2.41
CA VAL A 121 20.15 6.72 -3.35
C VAL A 121 21.31 7.44 -4.00
N LYS A 122 22.54 7.08 -3.63
CA LYS A 122 23.80 7.68 -4.14
C LYS A 122 24.55 6.67 -5.01
N HIS A 123 24.98 7.11 -6.19
CA HIS A 123 25.69 6.30 -7.17
C HIS A 123 27.18 6.64 -7.16
N ASP A 124 27.92 6.03 -6.22
CA ASP A 124 29.38 6.17 -6.11
C ASP A 124 30.12 5.07 -6.92
N ALA A 125 29.46 4.53 -7.96
CA ALA A 125 30.05 3.43 -8.73
C ALA A 125 31.37 3.85 -9.38
N LYS A 126 32.43 3.13 -9.07
CA LYS A 126 33.71 3.26 -9.75
C LYS A 126 33.56 2.82 -11.21
N PRO A 127 34.31 3.42 -12.16
CA PRO A 127 34.31 2.98 -13.53
C PRO A 127 34.59 1.47 -13.62
N GLY A 128 33.71 0.71 -14.30
CA GLY A 128 33.84 -0.74 -14.47
C GLY A 128 33.09 -1.61 -13.45
N GLU A 129 32.58 -1.06 -12.34
CA GLU A 129 31.70 -1.78 -11.44
C GLU A 129 30.25 -1.79 -11.96
N ARG A 130 29.63 -2.97 -11.98
CA ARG A 130 28.18 -3.06 -12.26
C ARG A 130 27.43 -2.46 -11.06
N ALA A 131 26.78 -1.32 -11.28
CA ALA A 131 25.84 -0.75 -10.33
C ALA A 131 24.77 -1.81 -9.99
N ARG A 132 24.71 -2.26 -8.73
CA ARG A 132 23.60 -3.09 -8.26
C ARG A 132 22.31 -2.26 -8.33
N ASP A 133 21.20 -2.92 -8.58
CA ASP A 133 19.88 -2.25 -8.65
C ASP A 133 19.44 -1.76 -7.25
N SER A 134 19.93 -0.57 -6.89
CA SER A 134 19.57 0.11 -5.65
C SER A 134 18.10 0.53 -5.60
N TYR A 135 17.49 0.74 -6.75
CA TYR A 135 16.07 1.05 -6.84
C TYR A 135 15.19 -0.19 -6.64
N GLY A 136 15.70 -1.36 -7.04
CA GLY A 136 15.09 -2.63 -6.65
C GLY A 136 15.03 -2.82 -5.13
N TYR A 137 16.00 -2.28 -4.40
CA TYR A 137 15.98 -2.26 -2.94
C TYR A 137 14.87 -1.36 -2.39
N VAL A 138 14.74 -0.11 -2.89
CA VAL A 138 13.67 0.82 -2.50
C VAL A 138 12.30 0.17 -2.73
N ARG A 139 12.08 -0.34 -3.94
CA ARG A 139 10.83 -1.00 -4.31
C ARG A 139 10.54 -2.20 -3.40
N ARG A 140 11.54 -3.02 -3.11
CA ARG A 140 11.40 -4.20 -2.24
C ARG A 140 10.98 -3.83 -0.81
N ILE A 141 11.53 -2.74 -0.23
CA ILE A 141 11.12 -2.27 1.09
C ILE A 141 9.66 -1.86 1.07
N VAL A 142 9.27 -0.98 0.14
CA VAL A 142 7.90 -0.45 0.08
C VAL A 142 6.88 -1.56 -0.16
N LEU A 143 7.10 -2.41 -1.17
CA LEU A 143 6.19 -3.52 -1.46
C LEU A 143 6.16 -4.56 -0.35
N GLY A 144 7.32 -4.88 0.21
CA GLY A 144 7.42 -5.83 1.31
C GLY A 144 6.71 -5.33 2.57
N PHE A 145 6.86 -4.05 2.92
CA PHE A 145 6.12 -3.43 4.01
C PHE A 145 4.60 -3.54 3.79
N LEU A 146 4.10 -3.15 2.62
CA LEU A 146 2.68 -3.23 2.29
C LEU A 146 2.15 -4.66 2.31
N SER A 147 2.96 -5.63 1.88
CA SER A 147 2.58 -7.04 1.87
C SER A 147 2.32 -7.61 3.28
N ARG A 148 2.94 -7.03 4.32
CA ARG A 148 2.66 -7.42 5.73
C ARG A 148 1.22 -7.10 6.16
N PHE A 149 0.58 -6.18 5.47
CA PHE A 149 -0.81 -5.78 5.69
C PHE A 149 -1.74 -6.32 4.59
N GLU A 150 -1.23 -7.20 3.72
CA GLU A 150 -1.95 -7.78 2.59
C GLU A 150 -2.57 -6.72 1.65
N VAL A 151 -1.87 -5.60 1.48
CA VAL A 151 -2.22 -4.53 0.55
C VAL A 151 -1.13 -4.30 -0.49
N GLY A 152 -1.48 -3.65 -1.58
CA GLY A 152 -0.54 -3.27 -2.63
C GLY A 152 -0.62 -1.78 -2.97
N PRO A 153 0.42 -1.19 -3.56
CA PRO A 153 0.47 0.25 -3.84
C PRO A 153 -0.37 0.66 -5.06
N GLY A 154 -0.97 -0.30 -5.79
CA GLY A 154 -1.60 -0.06 -7.08
C GLY A 154 -0.60 0.17 -8.22
N ASP A 155 -1.12 0.16 -9.46
CA ASP A 155 -0.28 0.23 -10.67
C ASP A 155 0.42 1.57 -10.82
N THR A 156 -0.24 2.68 -10.48
CA THR A 156 0.32 4.04 -10.54
C THR A 156 1.58 4.16 -9.70
N ILE A 157 1.49 3.80 -8.43
CA ILE A 157 2.61 3.90 -7.48
C ILE A 157 3.70 2.86 -7.78
N ASN A 158 3.31 1.63 -8.10
CA ASN A 158 4.27 0.59 -8.48
C ASN A 158 5.06 0.99 -9.74
N GLY A 159 4.39 1.55 -10.75
CA GLY A 159 5.01 2.10 -11.95
C GLY A 159 5.95 3.28 -11.67
N ALA A 160 5.54 4.20 -10.80
CA ALA A 160 6.37 5.33 -10.39
C ALA A 160 7.66 4.88 -9.68
N LEU A 161 7.57 3.95 -8.74
CA LEU A 161 8.74 3.36 -8.08
C LEU A 161 9.68 2.66 -9.06
N GLN A 162 9.13 2.00 -10.09
CA GLN A 162 9.92 1.33 -11.12
C GLN A 162 10.62 2.34 -12.05
N ARG A 163 9.92 3.40 -12.45
CA ARG A 163 10.45 4.45 -13.35
C ARG A 163 11.22 5.55 -12.62
N ARG A 164 11.17 5.58 -11.28
CA ARG A 164 11.85 6.59 -10.45
C ARG A 164 11.25 7.98 -10.64
N GLU A 165 9.95 8.03 -10.72
CA GLU A 165 9.18 9.22 -10.98
C GLU A 165 8.29 9.55 -9.77
N SER A 166 7.95 10.83 -9.63
CA SER A 166 6.96 11.25 -8.66
C SER A 166 5.56 10.87 -9.12
N ALA A 167 4.74 10.41 -8.18
CA ALA A 167 3.34 10.08 -8.43
C ALA A 167 2.50 10.22 -7.16
N LYS A 168 1.19 10.35 -7.36
CA LYS A 168 0.21 10.36 -6.29
C LYS A 168 -0.98 9.49 -6.67
N ASP A 169 -1.49 8.76 -5.70
CA ASP A 169 -2.70 7.95 -5.84
C ASP A 169 -3.50 7.98 -4.53
N VAL A 170 -4.77 7.60 -4.59
CA VAL A 170 -5.63 7.44 -3.42
C VAL A 170 -6.31 6.08 -3.51
N GLN A 171 -6.09 5.24 -2.52
CA GLN A 171 -6.63 3.89 -2.45
C GLN A 171 -7.31 3.66 -1.10
N HIS A 172 -8.59 3.27 -1.11
CA HIS A 172 -9.34 2.88 0.09
C HIS A 172 -9.20 3.86 1.27
N GLY A 173 -9.22 5.18 0.99
CA GLY A 173 -9.09 6.22 2.01
C GLY A 173 -7.66 6.53 2.45
N VAL A 174 -6.65 6.05 1.72
CA VAL A 174 -5.24 6.35 1.95
C VAL A 174 -4.65 7.09 0.76
N SER A 175 -4.06 8.26 0.99
CA SER A 175 -3.24 8.98 0.01
C SER A 175 -1.84 8.39 0.02
N ILE A 176 -1.34 8.00 -1.14
CA ILE A 176 0.00 7.48 -1.36
C ILE A 176 0.73 8.48 -2.27
N VAL A 177 1.85 9.01 -1.79
CA VAL A 177 2.66 9.97 -2.54
C VAL A 177 4.08 9.43 -2.67
N VAL A 178 4.59 9.40 -3.88
CA VAL A 178 6.00 9.17 -4.20
C VAL A 178 6.58 10.48 -4.70
N ASP A 179 7.60 10.99 -4.01
CA ASP A 179 8.40 12.12 -4.47
C ASP A 179 9.80 11.60 -4.81
N ALA A 180 10.23 11.81 -6.05
CA ALA A 180 11.52 11.36 -6.55
C ALA A 180 12.31 12.55 -7.12
N ASN A 181 13.14 13.15 -6.28
CA ASN A 181 13.87 14.37 -6.58
C ASN A 181 15.37 14.09 -6.78
N PRO A 182 16.07 14.82 -7.66
CA PRO A 182 17.53 14.81 -7.73
C PRO A 182 18.13 15.26 -6.40
N ILE A 183 19.29 14.70 -6.02
CA ILE A 183 20.06 15.17 -4.88
C ILE A 183 20.91 16.36 -5.34
N SER A 184 20.78 17.52 -4.69
CA SER A 184 21.57 18.72 -5.01
C SER A 184 23.06 18.47 -4.82
N GLY A 185 23.87 18.78 -5.84
CA GLY A 185 25.32 18.55 -5.81
C GLY A 185 25.74 17.09 -5.96
N GLY A 186 24.82 16.18 -6.16
CA GLY A 186 25.07 14.75 -6.40
C GLY A 186 25.26 14.40 -7.87
N ASN A 187 25.41 13.11 -8.15
CA ASN A 187 25.46 12.57 -9.51
C ASN A 187 24.07 12.71 -10.16
N ALA A 188 24.02 12.84 -11.50
CA ALA A 188 22.76 12.93 -12.25
C ALA A 188 21.78 11.75 -12.00
N LYS A 189 22.28 10.62 -11.51
CA LYS A 189 21.49 9.43 -11.14
C LYS A 189 21.07 9.41 -9.67
N ASP A 190 21.63 10.27 -8.83
CA ASP A 190 21.30 10.31 -7.40
C ASP A 190 19.88 10.80 -7.20
N ARG A 191 19.16 10.16 -6.29
CA ARG A 191 17.75 10.46 -6.01
C ARG A 191 17.49 10.46 -4.52
N HIS A 192 16.75 11.47 -4.11
CA HIS A 192 16.03 11.50 -2.85
C HIS A 192 14.60 11.03 -3.13
N ILE A 193 14.22 9.88 -2.60
CA ILE A 193 12.90 9.28 -2.82
C ILE A 193 12.17 9.26 -1.49
N THR A 194 10.99 9.86 -1.45
CA THR A 194 10.09 9.79 -0.30
C THR A 194 8.81 9.07 -0.71
N VAL A 195 8.40 8.07 0.07
CA VAL A 195 7.10 7.39 -0.09
C VAL A 195 6.29 7.65 1.17
N THR A 196 5.18 8.34 1.03
CA THR A 196 4.32 8.74 2.14
C THR A 196 2.93 8.13 2.00
N PHE A 197 2.48 7.48 3.05
CA PHE A 197 1.11 6.97 3.22
C PHE A 197 0.43 7.84 4.25
N THR A 198 -0.69 8.48 3.89
CA THR A 198 -1.45 9.35 4.80
C THR A 198 -2.92 8.97 4.75
N ARG A 199 -3.54 8.83 5.89
CA ARG A 199 -4.98 8.62 5.98
C ARG A 199 -5.71 9.85 5.44
N VAL A 200 -6.63 9.67 4.49
CA VAL A 200 -7.44 10.78 3.96
C VAL A 200 -8.33 11.33 5.09
N GLY A 201 -8.28 12.63 5.31
CA GLY A 201 -8.96 13.30 6.43
C GLY A 201 -8.08 13.49 7.67
N ALA A 202 -6.84 12.99 7.69
CA ALA A 202 -5.84 13.40 8.66
C ALA A 202 -5.38 14.84 8.37
N SER A 203 -5.18 15.64 9.41
CA SER A 203 -4.59 16.97 9.27
C SER A 203 -3.17 16.82 8.69
N ALA A 204 -2.85 17.57 7.63
CA ALA A 204 -1.49 17.57 7.09
C ALA A 204 -0.49 17.88 8.23
N PRO A 205 0.63 17.13 8.35
CA PRO A 205 1.65 17.45 9.33
C PRO A 205 2.13 18.88 9.07
N ALA A 206 2.15 19.71 10.12
CA ALA A 206 2.69 21.06 10.04
C ALA A 206 4.12 20.94 9.49
N ASN A 207 4.35 21.58 8.33
CA ASN A 207 5.69 21.68 7.73
C ASN A 207 6.66 22.16 8.81
N GLN A 208 7.57 21.31 9.22
CA GLN A 208 8.73 21.76 9.98
C GLN A 208 9.56 22.58 9.01
N THR A 209 9.35 23.89 9.06
CA THR A 209 10.22 24.89 8.45
C THR A 209 11.62 24.60 8.97
N GLN A 210 12.49 24.09 8.10
CA GLN A 210 13.91 24.00 8.39
C GLN A 210 14.38 25.43 8.67
N GLY A 211 14.66 25.71 9.95
CA GLY A 211 15.33 26.94 10.36
C GLY A 211 16.68 27.01 9.66
N LYS A 212 16.95 28.22 9.17
CA LYS A 212 18.22 28.65 8.58
C LYS A 212 19.41 28.36 9.50
#